data_639eb9ce5a425c2191f1a9697952424b
#
_entry.id   639eb9ce5a425c2191f1a9697952424b
#
_cell.length_a   1.000
_cell.length_b   1.000
_cell.length_c   1.000
_cell.angle_alpha   90.00
_cell.angle_beta   90.00
_cell.angle_gamma   90.00
#
_symmetry.space_group_name_H-M   'P 1'
#
loop_
_entity.id
_entity.type
_entity.pdbx_description
1 polymer ?
#
loop_
_entity_poly.entity_id
_entity_poly.type
_entity_poly.pdbx_seq_one_letter_code
_entity_poly.pdbx_strand_id
1 'polypeptide(L)'
;MDKRVLALVSACALGALALTSCGSGGSGGGGTDPDGKVTLKLVAADYGDKETNSSKAYWNKVATAFTAANPDIRVDVQVVNWNDIDKQVKTMIQSGNVPDVLQTGGYADKVADDLLYPAEDVLSPGTRSDLIDSFARAGQVKGVQYGIPFVSSARALFYNKALFQQAGITQPPTSWEELRKDAEQLKTRVPGVTPYALPLGPEEAQGESMIWELGNDGGPTGKDGAYTLNSQANIDTFRWLKADLVDPGLTYANPATTDRKTAFADFAAGKAAMLDGHPSLIRMAQDGKVDYGVAPIPGKSGPLTSTLGVADWMMAFKKNGHRDQIRKFLDFAYTEDNQLAFDETYDLMPVTQSVLHEMTTSGKHKDLEPFFALLPHAVFYPLGDTTWDAVSAELKKSVGGAVSGDPAKVLGDLQKKAQDAVANR
;
A
#
# COMPACT_ATOMS: atom_id res chain seq x y z
N MET A 1 -53.92 -34.97 -35.77
CA MET A 1 -54.89 -35.63 -34.86
C MET A 1 -54.72 -34.88 -33.52
N ASP A 2 -55.58 -34.03 -33.37
CA ASP A 2 -56.70 -33.73 -32.44
C ASP A 2 -56.21 -33.08 -31.16
N LYS A 3 -56.43 -31.77 -31.00
CA LYS A 3 -57.58 -30.98 -30.49
C LYS A 3 -57.96 -31.27 -29.03
N ARG A 4 -57.91 -30.27 -28.16
CA ARG A 4 -59.00 -29.51 -27.48
C ARG A 4 -58.41 -28.73 -26.29
N VAL A 5 -58.34 -27.43 -26.26
CA VAL A 5 -59.35 -26.40 -25.89
C VAL A 5 -60.18 -26.77 -24.67
N LEU A 6 -59.99 -26.03 -23.59
CA LEU A 6 -61.09 -25.54 -22.74
C LEU A 6 -60.63 -24.25 -21.99
N ALA A 7 -61.34 -23.17 -22.29
CA ALA A 7 -61.37 -21.93 -21.54
C ALA A 7 -62.38 -22.04 -20.40
N LEU A 8 -62.14 -21.38 -19.28
CA LEU A 8 -63.18 -20.97 -18.33
C LEU A 8 -62.87 -19.63 -17.71
N VAL A 9 -63.81 -18.75 -17.90
CA VAL A 9 -63.94 -17.38 -17.44
C VAL A 9 -64.62 -17.37 -16.07
N SER A 10 -64.29 -16.39 -15.24
CA SER A 10 -65.08 -15.67 -14.23
C SER A 10 -64.22 -15.34 -13.00
N ALA A 11 -64.28 -14.25 -12.31
CA ALA A 11 -65.12 -13.07 -12.30
C ALA A 11 -64.42 -12.02 -11.42
N CYS A 12 -64.73 -10.77 -11.64
CA CYS A 12 -64.28 -9.58 -10.93
C CYS A 12 -64.60 -9.54 -9.46
N ALA A 13 -63.68 -9.03 -8.65
CA ALA A 13 -64.01 -8.33 -7.41
C ALA A 13 -63.19 -7.05 -7.32
N LEU A 14 -63.81 -5.92 -7.47
CA LEU A 14 -63.27 -4.57 -7.24
C LEU A 14 -63.07 -4.37 -5.73
N GLY A 15 -61.84 -4.07 -5.35
CA GLY A 15 -61.49 -3.52 -4.04
C GLY A 15 -60.68 -2.27 -4.22
N ALA A 16 -61.32 -1.09 -4.20
CA ALA A 16 -60.69 0.20 -4.18
C ALA A 16 -59.96 0.39 -2.83
N LEU A 17 -58.66 0.52 -2.85
CA LEU A 17 -57.90 1.03 -1.73
C LEU A 17 -57.15 2.29 -2.16
N ALA A 18 -57.43 3.33 -1.42
CA ALA A 18 -57.03 4.69 -1.61
C ALA A 18 -55.49 4.86 -1.65
N LEU A 19 -54.98 5.43 -2.72
CA LEU A 19 -53.66 5.99 -2.84
C LEU A 19 -53.65 7.33 -2.09
N THR A 20 -53.11 7.35 -0.87
CA THR A 20 -52.65 8.60 -0.28
C THR A 20 -51.20 8.86 -0.74
N SER A 21 -51.11 9.63 -1.81
CA SER A 21 -49.88 10.31 -2.22
C SER A 21 -49.53 11.36 -1.16
N CYS A 22 -48.51 11.14 -0.37
CA CYS A 22 -47.77 12.20 0.29
C CYS A 22 -46.46 12.41 -0.46
N GLY A 23 -46.49 13.36 -1.39
CA GLY A 23 -45.29 13.95 -1.92
C GLY A 23 -44.66 14.85 -0.87
N SER A 24 -43.43 14.59 -0.50
CA SER A 24 -42.57 15.60 0.08
C SER A 24 -41.20 15.46 -0.57
N GLY A 25 -40.75 16.52 -1.22
CA GLY A 25 -39.41 16.68 -1.71
C GLY A 25 -38.43 16.53 -0.56
N GLY A 26 -37.57 15.50 -0.62
CA GLY A 26 -36.55 15.24 0.36
C GLY A 26 -35.19 15.70 -0.16
N SER A 27 -34.68 16.77 0.39
CA SER A 27 -33.26 17.05 0.52
C SER A 27 -32.54 15.81 1.07
N GLY A 28 -31.35 15.46 0.49
CA GLY A 28 -30.53 14.32 0.90
C GLY A 28 -30.24 14.32 2.38
N GLY A 29 -30.84 13.36 3.09
CA GLY A 29 -30.55 13.05 4.48
C GLY A 29 -30.14 11.59 4.57
N GLY A 30 -29.03 11.30 5.27
CA GLY A 30 -28.57 9.96 5.57
C GLY A 30 -29.70 9.12 6.17
N GLY A 31 -29.90 7.92 5.62
CA GLY A 31 -30.94 7.00 6.06
C GLY A 31 -30.62 6.47 7.46
N THR A 32 -31.51 6.70 8.39
CA THR A 32 -31.54 5.94 9.65
C THR A 32 -32.29 4.65 9.44
N ASP A 33 -31.85 3.59 10.07
CA ASP A 33 -32.54 2.30 10.11
C ASP A 33 -33.95 2.47 10.72
N PRO A 34 -34.85 1.48 10.54
CA PRO A 34 -36.19 1.54 11.11
C PRO A 34 -36.24 1.72 12.64
N ASP A 35 -35.16 1.38 13.32
CA ASP A 35 -34.99 1.56 14.77
C ASP A 35 -34.30 2.89 15.15
N GLY A 36 -34.14 3.80 14.23
CA GLY A 36 -33.59 5.15 14.45
C GLY A 36 -32.06 5.21 14.54
N LYS A 37 -31.37 4.10 14.24
CA LYS A 37 -29.90 4.01 14.27
C LYS A 37 -29.28 4.31 12.91
N VAL A 38 -28.03 4.79 12.93
CA VAL A 38 -27.21 4.96 11.73
C VAL A 38 -26.36 3.71 11.55
N THR A 39 -26.40 3.10 10.36
CA THR A 39 -25.48 2.01 10.00
C THR A 39 -24.43 2.51 9.03
N LEU A 40 -23.17 2.56 9.49
CA LEU A 40 -22.00 2.86 8.68
C LEU A 40 -21.58 1.62 7.89
N LYS A 41 -21.30 1.78 6.60
CA LYS A 41 -20.75 0.73 5.73
C LYS A 41 -19.23 0.87 5.68
N LEU A 42 -18.51 -0.07 6.28
CA LEU A 42 -17.07 -0.19 6.17
C LEU A 42 -16.71 -1.22 5.10
N VAL A 43 -15.95 -0.82 4.09
CA VAL A 43 -15.30 -1.73 3.14
C VAL A 43 -13.80 -1.67 3.38
N ALA A 44 -13.16 -2.83 3.60
CA ALA A 44 -11.73 -2.90 3.88
C ALA A 44 -11.06 -4.01 3.08
N ALA A 45 -9.79 -3.81 2.73
CA ALA A 45 -8.95 -4.83 2.14
C ALA A 45 -8.63 -5.94 3.14
N ASP A 46 -8.45 -7.17 2.65
CA ASP A 46 -8.09 -8.31 3.49
C ASP A 46 -6.56 -8.48 3.55
N TYR A 47 -6.01 -8.42 4.76
CA TYR A 47 -4.59 -8.63 5.01
C TYR A 47 -4.25 -10.10 5.31
N GLY A 48 -5.26 -10.93 5.51
CA GLY A 48 -5.07 -12.36 5.65
C GLY A 48 -4.89 -13.07 4.31
N ASP A 49 -4.20 -14.19 4.32
CA ASP A 49 -4.00 -15.08 3.18
C ASP A 49 -4.98 -16.26 3.16
N LYS A 50 -5.76 -16.41 4.23
CA LYS A 50 -6.76 -17.47 4.43
C LYS A 50 -7.86 -17.01 5.39
N GLU A 51 -8.98 -17.72 5.39
CA GLU A 51 -10.16 -17.38 6.21
C GLU A 51 -9.84 -17.25 7.72
N THR A 52 -8.91 -18.06 8.22
CA THR A 52 -8.57 -18.09 9.65
C THR A 52 -7.78 -16.87 10.13
N ASN A 53 -7.12 -16.13 9.23
CA ASN A 53 -6.39 -14.92 9.54
C ASN A 53 -6.90 -13.68 8.75
N SER A 54 -8.11 -13.77 8.19
CA SER A 54 -8.74 -12.64 7.52
C SER A 54 -8.94 -11.46 8.47
N SER A 55 -8.70 -10.23 7.98
CA SER A 55 -8.91 -8.99 8.74
C SER A 55 -10.39 -8.73 9.08
N LYS A 56 -11.31 -9.54 8.56
CA LYS A 56 -12.73 -9.50 8.94
C LYS A 56 -12.95 -9.72 10.44
N ALA A 57 -12.18 -10.61 11.06
CA ALA A 57 -12.28 -10.87 12.50
C ALA A 57 -11.89 -9.64 13.32
N TYR A 58 -10.82 -8.96 12.96
CA TYR A 58 -10.38 -7.71 13.56
C TYR A 58 -11.46 -6.61 13.41
N TRP A 59 -11.92 -6.35 12.18
CA TRP A 59 -12.91 -5.31 11.94
C TRP A 59 -14.25 -5.56 12.62
N ASN A 60 -14.69 -6.82 12.72
CA ASN A 60 -15.89 -7.18 13.47
C ASN A 60 -15.72 -6.92 14.97
N LYS A 61 -14.53 -7.19 15.54
CA LYS A 61 -14.22 -6.87 16.94
C LYS A 61 -14.28 -5.37 17.19
N VAL A 62 -13.63 -4.57 16.33
CA VAL A 62 -13.66 -3.10 16.41
C VAL A 62 -15.09 -2.57 16.28
N ALA A 63 -15.85 -3.04 15.29
CA ALA A 63 -17.25 -2.64 15.07
C ALA A 63 -18.14 -2.97 16.28
N THR A 64 -17.97 -4.14 16.88
CA THR A 64 -18.72 -4.56 18.06
C THR A 64 -18.40 -3.68 19.27
N ALA A 65 -17.12 -3.44 19.54
CA ALA A 65 -16.68 -2.59 20.65
C ALA A 65 -17.11 -1.13 20.45
N PHE A 66 -17.00 -0.61 19.22
CA PHE A 66 -17.48 0.72 18.87
C PHE A 66 -18.99 0.88 19.11
N THR A 67 -19.81 -0.07 18.63
CA THR A 67 -21.27 -0.04 18.82
C THR A 67 -21.66 -0.14 20.29
N ALA A 68 -20.91 -0.89 21.10
CA ALA A 68 -21.14 -0.93 22.55
C ALA A 68 -20.92 0.43 23.23
N ALA A 69 -19.93 1.20 22.76
CA ALA A 69 -19.65 2.57 23.24
C ALA A 69 -20.57 3.63 22.59
N ASN A 70 -21.16 3.35 21.43
CA ASN A 70 -22.02 4.24 20.65
C ASN A 70 -23.29 3.53 20.21
N PRO A 71 -24.28 3.31 21.08
CA PRO A 71 -25.43 2.43 20.83
C PRO A 71 -26.32 2.82 19.64
N ASP A 72 -26.25 4.09 19.23
CA ASP A 72 -27.03 4.63 18.10
C ASP A 72 -26.31 4.46 16.76
N ILE A 73 -25.10 3.87 16.73
CA ILE A 73 -24.33 3.67 15.52
C ILE A 73 -23.92 2.21 15.40
N ARG A 74 -24.23 1.61 14.26
CA ARG A 74 -23.77 0.28 13.86
C ARG A 74 -22.69 0.40 12.78
N VAL A 75 -21.86 -0.62 12.64
CA VAL A 75 -20.90 -0.72 11.53
C VAL A 75 -21.12 -2.05 10.83
N ASP A 76 -21.50 -2.00 9.56
CA ASP A 76 -21.56 -3.15 8.66
C ASP A 76 -20.21 -3.32 7.98
N VAL A 77 -19.58 -4.48 8.19
CA VAL A 77 -18.21 -4.76 7.78
C VAL A 77 -18.18 -5.67 6.56
N GLN A 78 -17.65 -5.17 5.46
CA GLN A 78 -17.31 -5.95 4.28
C GLN A 78 -15.78 -5.95 4.10
N VAL A 79 -15.17 -7.15 4.10
CA VAL A 79 -13.75 -7.33 3.81
C VAL A 79 -13.60 -8.02 2.46
N VAL A 80 -12.72 -7.48 1.61
CA VAL A 80 -12.53 -7.89 0.22
C VAL A 80 -11.04 -8.12 -0.03
N ASN A 81 -10.70 -9.17 -0.77
CA ASN A 81 -9.30 -9.42 -1.12
C ASN A 81 -8.71 -8.30 -1.99
N TRP A 82 -7.40 -8.13 -1.93
CA TRP A 82 -6.68 -7.06 -2.64
C TRP A 82 -6.84 -7.09 -4.17
N ASN A 83 -7.07 -8.26 -4.77
CA ASN A 83 -7.23 -8.37 -6.23
C ASN A 83 -8.57 -7.80 -6.71
N ASP A 84 -9.58 -7.75 -5.85
CA ASP A 84 -10.95 -7.44 -6.22
C ASP A 84 -11.47 -6.11 -5.63
N ILE A 85 -10.86 -5.58 -4.55
CA ILE A 85 -11.41 -4.46 -3.78
C ILE A 85 -11.63 -3.22 -4.63
N ASP A 86 -10.66 -2.81 -5.44
CA ASP A 86 -10.76 -1.59 -6.24
C ASP A 86 -11.88 -1.71 -7.30
N LYS A 87 -12.00 -2.89 -7.93
CA LYS A 87 -13.08 -3.17 -8.87
C LYS A 87 -14.46 -3.18 -8.20
N GLN A 88 -14.56 -3.79 -7.02
CA GLN A 88 -15.83 -3.83 -6.28
C GLN A 88 -16.24 -2.44 -5.82
N VAL A 89 -15.31 -1.65 -5.25
CA VAL A 89 -15.57 -0.27 -4.82
C VAL A 89 -16.01 0.60 -6.00
N LYS A 90 -15.34 0.49 -7.14
CA LYS A 90 -15.77 1.20 -8.37
C LYS A 90 -17.21 0.85 -8.75
N THR A 91 -17.57 -0.44 -8.68
CA THR A 91 -18.94 -0.90 -8.95
C THR A 91 -19.94 -0.35 -7.93
N MET A 92 -19.57 -0.33 -6.64
CA MET A 92 -20.41 0.22 -5.57
C MET A 92 -20.67 1.72 -5.78
N ILE A 93 -19.65 2.49 -6.14
CA ILE A 93 -19.77 3.92 -6.44
C ILE A 93 -20.72 4.14 -7.65
N GLN A 94 -20.50 3.40 -8.73
CA GLN A 94 -21.32 3.50 -9.96
C GLN A 94 -22.79 3.11 -9.73
N SER A 95 -23.06 2.14 -8.87
CA SER A 95 -24.43 1.72 -8.53
C SER A 95 -25.10 2.59 -7.46
N GLY A 96 -24.39 3.59 -6.90
CA GLY A 96 -24.88 4.44 -5.83
C GLY A 96 -24.87 3.80 -4.44
N ASN A 97 -24.36 2.55 -4.29
CA ASN A 97 -24.18 1.87 -3.01
C ASN A 97 -22.81 2.20 -2.40
N VAL A 98 -22.53 3.47 -2.20
CA VAL A 98 -21.21 3.98 -1.77
C VAL A 98 -20.96 3.59 -0.31
N PRO A 99 -19.74 3.15 0.06
CA PRO A 99 -19.37 2.96 1.46
C PRO A 99 -19.33 4.29 2.22
N ASP A 100 -19.42 4.23 3.56
CA ASP A 100 -19.13 5.39 4.41
C ASP A 100 -17.63 5.52 4.67
N VAL A 101 -16.98 4.39 4.91
CA VAL A 101 -15.53 4.27 5.14
C VAL A 101 -14.96 3.19 4.23
N LEU A 102 -13.86 3.50 3.58
CA LEU A 102 -13.09 2.57 2.75
C LEU A 102 -11.64 2.51 3.24
N GLN A 103 -11.09 1.31 3.34
CA GLN A 103 -9.67 1.09 3.56
C GLN A 103 -9.08 0.33 2.36
N THR A 104 -8.17 0.98 1.60
CA THR A 104 -7.45 0.41 0.44
C THR A 104 -6.21 1.24 0.07
N GLY A 105 -5.53 0.88 -1.02
CA GLY A 105 -4.26 1.48 -1.43
C GLY A 105 -4.34 2.85 -2.12
N GLY A 106 -5.47 3.25 -2.70
CA GLY A 106 -5.56 4.47 -3.52
C GLY A 106 -6.72 5.39 -3.17
N TYR A 107 -6.50 6.72 -3.26
CA TYR A 107 -7.52 7.73 -2.92
C TYR A 107 -7.68 8.88 -3.94
N ALA A 108 -6.68 9.14 -4.80
CA ALA A 108 -6.63 10.35 -5.61
C ALA A 108 -7.75 10.47 -6.65
N ASP A 109 -8.15 9.38 -7.27
CA ASP A 109 -9.30 9.29 -8.19
C ASP A 109 -10.61 9.68 -7.51
N LYS A 110 -10.80 9.22 -6.28
CA LYS A 110 -12.00 9.51 -5.48
C LYS A 110 -12.05 10.97 -5.02
N VAL A 111 -10.86 11.59 -4.82
CA VAL A 111 -10.75 13.04 -4.56
C VAL A 111 -11.08 13.84 -5.81
N ALA A 112 -10.59 13.42 -6.98
CA ALA A 112 -10.88 14.07 -8.24
C ALA A 112 -12.39 14.10 -8.56
N ASP A 113 -13.10 13.03 -8.18
CA ASP A 113 -14.57 12.90 -8.33
C ASP A 113 -15.35 13.59 -7.19
N ASP A 114 -14.70 14.33 -6.30
CA ASP A 114 -15.28 15.02 -5.11
C ASP A 114 -16.09 14.12 -4.18
N LEU A 115 -15.68 12.86 -4.04
CA LEU A 115 -16.41 11.86 -3.25
C LEU A 115 -16.07 11.88 -1.76
N LEU A 116 -14.89 12.42 -1.37
CA LEU A 116 -14.34 12.25 -0.04
C LEU A 116 -14.45 13.50 0.84
N TYR A 117 -14.69 13.29 2.13
CA TYR A 117 -14.45 14.30 3.14
C TYR A 117 -12.95 14.54 3.35
N PRO A 118 -12.51 15.80 3.56
CA PRO A 118 -11.18 16.07 4.11
C PRO A 118 -11.00 15.40 5.49
N ALA A 119 -9.77 14.99 5.81
CA ALA A 119 -9.46 14.38 7.11
C ALA A 119 -9.83 15.26 8.31
N GLU A 120 -9.73 16.59 8.16
CA GLU A 120 -10.11 17.55 9.21
C GLU A 120 -11.61 17.53 9.56
N ASP A 121 -12.47 17.09 8.64
CA ASP A 121 -13.90 16.98 8.88
C ASP A 121 -14.26 15.67 9.62
N VAL A 122 -13.43 14.63 9.50
CA VAL A 122 -13.74 13.27 9.94
C VAL A 122 -12.73 12.68 10.95
N LEU A 123 -11.80 13.49 11.44
CA LEU A 123 -10.90 13.14 12.55
C LEU A 123 -10.91 14.27 13.59
N SER A 124 -10.78 13.91 14.86
CA SER A 124 -10.52 14.87 15.91
C SER A 124 -9.12 15.51 15.77
N PRO A 125 -8.90 16.72 16.32
CA PRO A 125 -7.57 17.30 16.33
C PRO A 125 -6.51 16.41 17.00
N GLY A 126 -6.90 15.65 18.05
CA GLY A 126 -6.02 14.71 18.74
C GLY A 126 -5.57 13.59 17.82
N THR A 127 -6.50 12.91 17.16
CA THR A 127 -6.19 11.82 16.20
C THR A 127 -5.32 12.33 15.05
N ARG A 128 -5.63 13.51 14.49
CA ARG A 128 -4.81 14.10 13.43
C ARG A 128 -3.39 14.44 13.86
N SER A 129 -3.21 14.98 15.08
CA SER A 129 -1.88 15.32 15.58
C SER A 129 -1.04 14.11 15.96
N ASP A 130 -1.67 12.95 16.16
CA ASP A 130 -0.98 11.68 16.43
C ASP A 130 -0.47 10.98 15.15
N LEU A 131 -0.95 11.35 13.97
CA LEU A 131 -0.43 10.81 12.72
C LEU A 131 1.04 11.17 12.52
N ILE A 132 1.85 10.23 12.03
CA ILE A 132 3.23 10.49 11.62
C ILE A 132 3.21 11.43 10.40
N ASP A 133 3.90 12.55 10.51
CA ASP A 133 3.87 13.67 9.57
C ASP A 133 4.15 13.29 8.09
N SER A 134 5.12 12.40 7.85
CA SER A 134 5.47 11.94 6.50
C SER A 134 4.28 11.25 5.83
N PHE A 135 3.57 10.42 6.58
CA PHE A 135 2.37 9.70 6.10
C PHE A 135 1.15 10.63 5.98
N ALA A 136 0.93 11.52 6.95
CA ALA A 136 -0.16 12.50 6.86
C ALA A 136 -0.03 13.38 5.60
N ARG A 137 1.21 13.86 5.31
CA ARG A 137 1.48 14.63 4.09
C ARG A 137 1.29 13.82 2.81
N ALA A 138 1.68 12.53 2.81
CA ALA A 138 1.48 11.66 1.65
C ALA A 138 0.01 11.42 1.32
N GLY A 139 -0.91 11.60 2.29
CA GLY A 139 -2.36 11.52 2.10
C GLY A 139 -3.00 12.78 1.49
N GLN A 140 -2.21 13.78 1.08
CA GLN A 140 -2.72 15.07 0.60
C GLN A 140 -2.88 15.11 -0.93
N VAL A 141 -3.95 15.81 -1.34
CA VAL A 141 -4.14 16.27 -2.72
C VAL A 141 -4.23 17.80 -2.66
N LYS A 142 -3.33 18.51 -3.36
CA LYS A 142 -3.28 19.98 -3.36
C LYS A 142 -3.25 20.61 -1.95
N GLY A 143 -2.54 19.97 -1.02
CA GLY A 143 -2.36 20.47 0.36
C GLY A 143 -3.49 20.13 1.33
N VAL A 144 -4.56 19.45 0.89
CA VAL A 144 -5.65 18.97 1.75
C VAL A 144 -5.54 17.47 1.93
N GLN A 145 -5.54 16.98 3.17
CA GLN A 145 -5.47 15.55 3.45
C GLN A 145 -6.84 14.88 3.26
N TYR A 146 -6.88 13.84 2.41
CA TYR A 146 -8.04 12.99 2.16
C TYR A 146 -7.76 11.52 2.43
N GLY A 147 -6.56 11.05 2.07
CA GLY A 147 -6.06 9.75 2.49
C GLY A 147 -5.60 9.82 3.93
N ILE A 148 -6.21 9.05 4.81
CA ILE A 148 -5.81 8.93 6.22
C ILE A 148 -4.98 7.66 6.33
N PRO A 149 -3.67 7.73 6.64
CA PRO A 149 -2.84 6.52 6.68
C PRO A 149 -3.35 5.58 7.78
N PHE A 150 -3.48 4.30 7.47
CA PHE A 150 -3.99 3.30 8.42
C PHE A 150 -2.92 2.29 8.83
N VAL A 151 -2.10 1.84 7.89
CA VAL A 151 -0.94 0.99 8.13
C VAL A 151 0.20 1.43 7.25
N SER A 152 1.42 1.05 7.60
CA SER A 152 2.59 1.41 6.81
C SER A 152 3.58 0.27 6.65
N SER A 153 4.53 0.48 5.74
CA SER A 153 5.76 -0.28 5.64
C SER A 153 6.90 0.62 5.13
N ALA A 154 8.12 0.17 5.39
CA ALA A 154 9.35 0.81 4.91
C ALA A 154 10.25 -0.25 4.27
N ARG A 155 11.32 0.16 3.63
CA ARG A 155 12.33 -0.72 3.02
C ARG A 155 13.65 -0.59 3.74
N ALA A 156 14.35 -1.71 3.88
CA ALA A 156 15.71 -1.79 4.41
C ALA A 156 16.48 -2.91 3.72
N LEU A 157 17.81 -2.86 3.78
CA LEU A 157 18.66 -3.94 3.27
C LEU A 157 18.60 -5.13 4.25
N PHE A 158 18.20 -6.30 3.74
CA PHE A 158 18.37 -7.58 4.40
C PHE A 158 19.64 -8.26 3.89
N TYR A 159 20.40 -8.87 4.81
CA TYR A 159 21.57 -9.67 4.44
C TYR A 159 21.67 -10.95 5.26
N ASN A 160 22.14 -12.02 4.63
CA ASN A 160 22.33 -13.33 5.27
C ASN A 160 23.72 -13.39 5.93
N LYS A 161 23.76 -13.35 7.28
CA LYS A 161 25.00 -13.32 8.07
C LYS A 161 25.86 -14.56 7.86
N ALA A 162 25.25 -15.73 7.69
CA ALA A 162 26.00 -16.96 7.47
C ALA A 162 26.73 -16.94 6.12
N LEU A 163 26.08 -16.45 5.06
CA LEU A 163 26.70 -16.30 3.73
C LEU A 163 27.77 -15.22 3.73
N PHE A 164 27.57 -14.11 4.46
CA PHE A 164 28.57 -13.07 4.67
C PHE A 164 29.82 -13.61 5.37
N GLN A 165 29.62 -14.37 6.45
CA GLN A 165 30.73 -15.02 7.13
C GLN A 165 31.51 -15.98 6.23
N GLN A 166 30.82 -16.81 5.43
CA GLN A 166 31.45 -17.70 4.44
C GLN A 166 32.25 -16.91 3.40
N ALA A 167 31.71 -15.78 2.98
CA ALA A 167 32.40 -14.88 2.06
C ALA A 167 33.54 -14.08 2.74
N GLY A 168 33.62 -14.04 4.08
CA GLY A 168 34.59 -13.22 4.84
C GLY A 168 34.19 -11.73 4.84
N ILE A 169 32.91 -11.42 4.71
CA ILE A 169 32.36 -10.06 4.84
C ILE A 169 31.94 -9.86 6.28
N THR A 170 32.36 -8.77 6.90
CA THR A 170 32.19 -8.52 8.34
C THR A 170 31.10 -7.50 8.66
N GLN A 171 30.72 -6.66 7.69
CA GLN A 171 29.71 -5.61 7.84
C GLN A 171 28.84 -5.54 6.59
N PRO A 172 27.56 -5.13 6.69
CA PRO A 172 26.74 -4.87 5.52
C PRO A 172 27.25 -3.64 4.75
N PRO A 173 27.08 -3.59 3.43
CA PRO A 173 27.49 -2.47 2.62
C PRO A 173 26.71 -1.19 2.95
N THR A 174 27.38 -0.04 2.90
CA THR A 174 26.80 1.28 3.13
C THR A 174 26.69 2.12 1.85
N SER A 175 27.37 1.68 0.79
CA SER A 175 27.36 2.33 -0.51
C SER A 175 27.24 1.31 -1.65
N TRP A 176 26.85 1.79 -2.83
CA TRP A 176 26.78 0.95 -4.04
C TRP A 176 28.12 0.29 -4.38
N GLU A 177 29.22 1.00 -4.17
CA GLU A 177 30.56 0.46 -4.44
C GLU A 177 30.88 -0.68 -3.46
N GLU A 178 30.52 -0.54 -2.17
CA GLU A 178 30.68 -1.61 -1.18
C GLU A 178 29.76 -2.79 -1.51
N LEU A 179 28.50 -2.53 -1.88
CA LEU A 179 27.57 -3.57 -2.28
C LEU A 179 28.07 -4.39 -3.47
N ARG A 180 28.64 -3.71 -4.49
CA ARG A 180 29.25 -4.38 -5.64
C ARG A 180 30.42 -5.28 -5.23
N LYS A 181 31.32 -4.77 -4.39
CA LYS A 181 32.47 -5.55 -3.87
C LYS A 181 32.02 -6.77 -3.07
N ASP A 182 31.06 -6.59 -2.18
CA ASP A 182 30.50 -7.69 -1.39
C ASP A 182 29.82 -8.73 -2.29
N ALA A 183 29.09 -8.30 -3.31
CA ALA A 183 28.45 -9.17 -4.27
C ALA A 183 29.49 -9.97 -5.09
N GLU A 184 30.59 -9.36 -5.52
CA GLU A 184 31.70 -10.04 -6.20
C GLU A 184 32.38 -11.07 -5.28
N GLN A 185 32.55 -10.74 -3.99
CA GLN A 185 33.12 -11.62 -3.01
C GLN A 185 32.21 -12.82 -2.72
N LEU A 186 30.91 -12.58 -2.58
CA LEU A 186 29.88 -13.64 -2.43
C LEU A 186 29.87 -14.56 -3.66
N LYS A 187 29.82 -14.01 -4.87
CA LYS A 187 29.85 -14.79 -6.12
C LYS A 187 31.06 -15.72 -6.19
N THR A 188 32.21 -15.23 -5.74
CA THR A 188 33.48 -15.98 -5.80
C THR A 188 33.58 -17.04 -4.72
N ARG A 189 33.16 -16.73 -3.48
CA ARG A 189 33.40 -17.57 -2.31
C ARG A 189 32.24 -18.46 -1.92
N VAL A 190 31.03 -18.12 -2.38
CA VAL A 190 29.78 -18.85 -2.08
C VAL A 190 29.06 -19.18 -3.40
N PRO A 191 29.62 -20.07 -4.24
CA PRO A 191 29.04 -20.39 -5.54
C PRO A 191 27.64 -21.00 -5.40
N GLY A 192 26.74 -20.63 -6.33
CA GLY A 192 25.35 -21.11 -6.35
C GLY A 192 24.37 -20.24 -5.57
N VAL A 193 24.83 -19.17 -4.93
CA VAL A 193 23.99 -18.16 -4.26
C VAL A 193 23.87 -16.92 -5.16
N THR A 194 22.70 -16.31 -5.20
CA THR A 194 22.50 -14.99 -5.81
C THR A 194 23.08 -13.94 -4.85
N PRO A 195 24.14 -13.19 -5.24
CA PRO A 195 24.77 -12.24 -4.32
C PRO A 195 23.83 -11.12 -3.87
N TYR A 196 23.14 -10.48 -4.82
CA TYR A 196 22.10 -9.50 -4.56
C TYR A 196 20.85 -9.85 -5.37
N ALA A 197 19.71 -10.05 -4.73
CA ALA A 197 18.46 -10.33 -5.42
C ALA A 197 17.80 -9.01 -5.84
N LEU A 198 17.85 -8.69 -7.15
CA LEU A 198 17.26 -7.49 -7.76
C LEU A 198 15.95 -7.86 -8.49
N PRO A 199 14.77 -7.67 -7.87
CA PRO A 199 13.50 -8.03 -8.47
C PRO A 199 12.88 -6.82 -9.19
N LEU A 200 13.05 -6.71 -10.49
CA LEU A 200 12.44 -5.66 -11.33
C LEU A 200 11.31 -6.21 -12.21
N GLY A 201 10.72 -7.35 -11.81
CA GLY A 201 9.55 -7.94 -12.43
C GLY A 201 8.26 -7.15 -12.14
N PRO A 202 7.19 -7.39 -12.90
CA PRO A 202 6.00 -6.53 -12.94
C PRO A 202 5.16 -6.51 -11.64
N GLU A 203 5.47 -7.34 -10.66
CA GLU A 203 4.76 -7.34 -9.37
C GLU A 203 4.87 -5.97 -8.65
N GLU A 204 6.11 -5.46 -8.49
CA GLU A 204 6.38 -4.20 -7.78
C GLU A 204 7.57 -3.40 -8.36
N ALA A 205 7.82 -3.52 -9.66
CA ALA A 205 8.99 -2.90 -10.30
C ALA A 205 9.07 -1.37 -10.08
N GLN A 206 7.94 -0.67 -9.95
CA GLN A 206 7.91 0.76 -9.63
C GLN A 206 8.48 1.07 -8.24
N GLY A 207 8.28 0.17 -7.27
CA GLY A 207 8.82 0.30 -5.92
C GLY A 207 10.29 -0.05 -5.86
N GLU A 208 10.62 -1.18 -6.43
CA GLU A 208 12.00 -1.67 -6.47
C GLU A 208 12.92 -0.71 -7.22
N SER A 209 12.46 -0.09 -8.31
CA SER A 209 13.24 0.95 -9.01
C SER A 209 13.38 2.23 -8.19
N MET A 210 12.31 2.70 -7.55
CA MET A 210 12.34 3.91 -6.74
C MET A 210 13.32 3.82 -5.57
N ILE A 211 13.49 2.66 -4.95
CA ILE A 211 14.49 2.46 -3.90
C ILE A 211 15.89 2.82 -4.39
N TRP A 212 16.26 2.35 -5.58
CA TRP A 212 17.54 2.65 -6.19
C TRP A 212 17.67 4.10 -6.65
N GLU A 213 16.60 4.66 -7.22
CA GLU A 213 16.56 6.06 -7.64
C GLU A 213 16.77 7.00 -6.45
N LEU A 214 16.14 6.75 -5.29
CA LEU A 214 16.37 7.50 -4.05
C LEU A 214 17.86 7.46 -3.62
N GLY A 215 18.54 6.35 -3.88
CA GLY A 215 19.97 6.19 -3.61
C GLY A 215 20.91 7.12 -4.39
N ASN A 216 20.39 7.83 -5.41
CA ASN A 216 21.11 8.79 -6.25
C ASN A 216 20.35 10.11 -6.43
N ASP A 217 19.60 10.53 -5.41
CA ASP A 217 18.79 11.76 -5.42
C ASP A 217 17.78 11.83 -6.59
N GLY A 218 17.35 10.68 -7.09
CA GLY A 218 16.36 10.52 -8.14
C GLY A 218 14.96 10.23 -7.59
N GLY A 219 14.07 9.82 -8.48
CA GLY A 219 12.70 9.44 -8.16
C GLY A 219 11.71 9.71 -9.29
N PRO A 220 10.43 9.36 -9.09
CA PRO A 220 9.43 9.48 -10.15
C PRO A 220 9.06 10.93 -10.48
N THR A 221 9.17 11.86 -9.52
CA THR A 221 8.80 13.27 -9.70
C THR A 221 9.86 14.22 -9.17
N GLY A 222 9.92 15.40 -9.76
CA GLY A 222 10.69 16.53 -9.23
C GLY A 222 10.00 17.23 -8.06
N LYS A 223 10.67 18.25 -7.49
CA LYS A 223 10.15 19.04 -6.36
C LYS A 223 8.89 19.83 -6.71
N ASP A 224 8.65 20.09 -7.97
CA ASP A 224 7.45 20.74 -8.52
C ASP A 224 6.28 19.76 -8.76
N GLY A 225 6.49 18.46 -8.49
CA GLY A 225 5.52 17.39 -8.71
C GLY A 225 5.45 16.89 -10.15
N ALA A 226 6.21 17.48 -11.10
CA ALA A 226 6.25 16.97 -12.46
C ALA A 226 7.02 15.65 -12.55
N TYR A 227 6.58 14.75 -13.44
CA TYR A 227 7.29 13.49 -13.67
C TYR A 227 8.70 13.74 -14.22
N THR A 228 9.69 13.06 -13.64
CA THR A 228 11.11 13.16 -13.98
C THR A 228 11.74 11.78 -14.18
N LEU A 229 10.97 10.84 -14.75
CA LEU A 229 11.38 9.44 -14.89
C LEU A 229 12.69 9.28 -15.68
N ASN A 230 12.96 10.17 -16.65
CA ASN A 230 14.18 10.21 -17.44
C ASN A 230 15.21 11.24 -16.94
N SER A 231 15.17 11.62 -15.65
CA SER A 231 16.20 12.48 -15.09
C SER A 231 17.59 11.83 -15.22
N GLN A 232 18.64 12.68 -15.26
CA GLN A 232 20.00 12.15 -15.35
C GLN A 232 20.34 11.24 -14.17
N ALA A 233 19.85 11.56 -12.95
CA ALA A 233 20.01 10.74 -11.76
C ALA A 233 19.41 9.34 -11.94
N ASN A 234 18.19 9.24 -12.45
CA ASN A 234 17.53 7.95 -12.72
C ASN A 234 18.26 7.16 -13.82
N ILE A 235 18.62 7.83 -14.93
CA ILE A 235 19.38 7.18 -16.01
C ILE A 235 20.72 6.63 -15.50
N ASP A 236 21.45 7.38 -14.69
CA ASP A 236 22.74 6.96 -14.15
C ASP A 236 22.57 5.82 -13.13
N THR A 237 21.48 5.81 -12.37
CA THR A 237 21.10 4.69 -11.47
C THR A 237 20.94 3.40 -12.25
N PHE A 238 20.14 3.40 -13.31
CA PHE A 238 19.94 2.19 -14.12
C PHE A 238 21.17 1.78 -14.93
N ARG A 239 22.01 2.72 -15.34
CA ARG A 239 23.32 2.42 -15.93
C ARG A 239 24.21 1.67 -14.94
N TRP A 240 24.27 2.15 -13.70
CA TRP A 240 25.02 1.47 -12.65
C TRP A 240 24.49 0.07 -12.38
N LEU A 241 23.17 -0.07 -12.17
CA LEU A 241 22.53 -1.38 -11.95
C LEU A 241 22.89 -2.37 -13.08
N LYS A 242 22.83 -1.90 -14.33
CA LYS A 242 23.18 -2.71 -15.49
C LYS A 242 24.66 -3.10 -15.49
N ALA A 243 25.54 -2.12 -15.40
CA ALA A 243 26.98 -2.32 -15.58
C ALA A 243 27.64 -3.03 -14.39
N ASP A 244 27.17 -2.77 -13.16
CA ASP A 244 27.84 -3.19 -11.92
C ASP A 244 27.16 -4.36 -11.21
N LEU A 245 25.89 -4.66 -11.52
CA LEU A 245 25.20 -5.82 -10.94
C LEU A 245 24.74 -6.84 -11.99
N VAL A 246 24.13 -6.40 -13.11
CA VAL A 246 23.50 -7.32 -14.06
C VAL A 246 24.53 -7.91 -15.01
N ASP A 247 25.30 -7.08 -15.74
CA ASP A 247 26.28 -7.53 -16.73
C ASP A 247 27.38 -8.43 -16.11
N PRO A 248 27.90 -8.17 -14.89
CA PRO A 248 28.84 -9.08 -14.23
C PRO A 248 28.17 -10.32 -13.59
N GLY A 249 26.82 -10.44 -13.65
CA GLY A 249 26.08 -11.56 -13.08
C GLY A 249 26.15 -11.63 -11.55
N LEU A 250 26.04 -10.48 -10.88
CA LEU A 250 25.98 -10.38 -9.42
C LEU A 250 24.54 -10.43 -8.89
N THR A 251 23.58 -10.55 -9.80
CA THR A 251 22.16 -10.69 -9.51
C THR A 251 21.53 -11.76 -10.40
N TYR A 252 20.19 -11.81 -10.43
CA TYR A 252 19.44 -12.71 -11.32
C TYR A 252 19.81 -12.51 -12.81
N ALA A 253 19.75 -13.59 -13.57
CA ALA A 253 19.97 -13.54 -15.02
C ALA A 253 18.94 -12.64 -15.76
N ASN A 254 17.71 -12.57 -15.23
CA ASN A 254 16.62 -11.80 -15.81
C ASN A 254 15.88 -10.98 -14.71
N PRO A 255 16.47 -9.92 -14.19
CA PRO A 255 15.83 -9.12 -13.15
C PRO A 255 14.47 -8.54 -13.56
N ALA A 256 14.34 -8.14 -14.85
CA ALA A 256 13.12 -7.57 -15.42
C ALA A 256 11.88 -8.51 -15.40
N THR A 257 12.08 -9.80 -15.17
CA THR A 257 11.01 -10.81 -15.07
C THR A 257 10.98 -11.52 -13.72
N THR A 258 11.85 -11.14 -12.80
CA THR A 258 11.89 -11.70 -11.44
C THR A 258 11.07 -10.83 -10.52
N ASP A 259 10.00 -11.40 -9.98
CA ASP A 259 9.12 -10.71 -9.04
C ASP A 259 9.71 -10.66 -7.63
N ARG A 260 9.34 -9.66 -6.84
CA ARG A 260 9.74 -9.50 -5.44
C ARG A 260 9.45 -10.75 -4.59
N LYS A 261 8.27 -11.37 -4.75
CA LYS A 261 7.94 -12.62 -4.04
C LYS A 261 8.94 -13.73 -4.29
N THR A 262 9.53 -13.81 -5.49
CA THR A 262 10.59 -14.79 -5.82
C THR A 262 11.88 -14.45 -5.06
N ALA A 263 12.29 -13.17 -5.05
CA ALA A 263 13.47 -12.72 -4.31
C ALA A 263 13.33 -12.99 -2.79
N PHE A 264 12.16 -12.74 -2.22
CA PHE A 264 11.86 -13.02 -0.81
C PHE A 264 11.92 -14.51 -0.50
N ALA A 265 11.32 -15.35 -1.36
CA ALA A 265 11.37 -16.80 -1.21
C ALA A 265 12.82 -17.34 -1.31
N ASP A 266 13.62 -16.82 -2.24
CA ASP A 266 15.02 -17.20 -2.39
C ASP A 266 15.88 -16.78 -1.18
N PHE A 267 15.62 -15.60 -0.63
CA PHE A 267 16.31 -15.17 0.60
C PHE A 267 15.91 -16.07 1.79
N ALA A 268 14.63 -16.32 1.99
CA ALA A 268 14.12 -17.20 3.04
C ALA A 268 14.63 -18.65 2.90
N ALA A 269 14.94 -19.09 1.68
CA ALA A 269 15.55 -20.40 1.41
C ALA A 269 17.09 -20.40 1.48
N GLY A 270 17.72 -19.27 1.83
CA GLY A 270 19.19 -19.13 1.88
C GLY A 270 19.88 -19.12 0.50
N LYS A 271 19.12 -18.87 -0.59
CA LYS A 271 19.64 -18.84 -1.97
C LYS A 271 20.03 -17.44 -2.44
N ALA A 272 19.66 -16.40 -1.71
CA ALA A 272 20.06 -15.03 -1.95
C ALA A 272 20.78 -14.48 -0.72
N ALA A 273 21.85 -13.69 -0.92
CA ALA A 273 22.65 -13.18 0.19
C ALA A 273 22.21 -11.78 0.63
N MET A 274 21.75 -10.94 -0.28
CA MET A 274 21.27 -9.59 -0.01
C MET A 274 20.03 -9.27 -0.84
N LEU A 275 19.13 -8.44 -0.31
CA LEU A 275 18.05 -7.77 -1.05
C LEU A 275 17.50 -6.60 -0.23
N ASP A 276 16.81 -5.68 -0.88
CA ASP A 276 15.96 -4.72 -0.19
C ASP A 276 14.61 -5.35 0.12
N GLY A 277 14.15 -5.21 1.36
CA GLY A 277 12.94 -5.87 1.82
C GLY A 277 12.11 -5.00 2.77
N HIS A 278 10.90 -5.46 3.04
CA HIS A 278 9.99 -4.86 4.02
C HIS A 278 9.74 -5.84 5.19
N PRO A 279 9.09 -5.39 6.29
CA PRO A 279 8.97 -6.18 7.53
C PRO A 279 8.42 -7.60 7.36
N SER A 280 7.54 -7.87 6.39
CA SER A 280 7.04 -9.24 6.18
C SER A 280 8.11 -10.27 5.83
N LEU A 281 9.29 -9.82 5.32
CA LEU A 281 10.43 -10.71 5.06
C LEU A 281 11.03 -11.26 6.36
N ILE A 282 10.87 -10.56 7.49
CA ILE A 282 11.34 -10.98 8.80
C ILE A 282 10.80 -12.36 9.14
N ARG A 283 9.48 -12.53 9.09
CA ARG A 283 8.83 -13.82 9.38
C ARG A 283 9.27 -14.90 8.40
N MET A 284 9.32 -14.58 7.10
CA MET A 284 9.78 -15.54 6.09
C MET A 284 11.21 -16.02 6.34
N ALA A 285 12.12 -15.11 6.72
CA ALA A 285 13.50 -15.44 7.05
C ALA A 285 13.59 -16.29 8.33
N GLN A 286 12.79 -15.98 9.36
CA GLN A 286 12.72 -16.77 10.60
C GLN A 286 12.17 -18.17 10.34
N ASP A 287 11.10 -18.32 9.56
CA ASP A 287 10.53 -19.62 9.19
C ASP A 287 11.52 -20.44 8.36
N GLY A 288 12.29 -19.79 7.48
CA GLY A 288 13.39 -20.37 6.71
C GLY A 288 14.66 -20.63 7.53
N LYS A 289 14.70 -20.22 8.81
CA LYS A 289 15.85 -20.34 9.71
C LYS A 289 17.12 -19.65 9.17
N VAL A 290 16.93 -18.55 8.47
CA VAL A 290 18.03 -17.71 7.99
C VAL A 290 18.53 -16.84 9.13
N ASP A 291 19.82 -16.87 9.42
CA ASP A 291 20.49 -15.89 10.28
C ASP A 291 20.70 -14.61 9.47
N TYR A 292 19.79 -13.65 9.65
CA TYR A 292 19.78 -12.42 8.89
C TYR A 292 20.14 -11.20 9.72
N GLY A 293 20.52 -10.13 9.04
CA GLY A 293 20.61 -8.79 9.58
C GLY A 293 19.81 -7.82 8.71
N VAL A 294 19.46 -6.69 9.32
CA VAL A 294 18.81 -5.56 8.65
C VAL A 294 19.69 -4.34 8.80
N ALA A 295 19.87 -3.58 7.72
CA ALA A 295 20.71 -2.39 7.67
C ALA A 295 20.05 -1.32 6.81
N PRO A 296 20.46 -0.03 6.92
CA PRO A 296 20.05 0.99 5.97
C PRO A 296 20.41 0.58 4.54
N ILE A 297 19.55 0.94 3.58
CA ILE A 297 19.80 0.68 2.16
C ILE A 297 21.04 1.46 1.72
N PRO A 298 22.00 0.84 1.02
CA PRO A 298 23.17 1.55 0.48
C PRO A 298 22.76 2.47 -0.66
N GLY A 299 23.16 3.73 -0.57
CA GLY A 299 23.05 4.68 -1.67
C GLY A 299 24.35 4.79 -2.46
N LYS A 300 24.39 5.69 -3.44
CA LYS A 300 25.55 5.91 -4.29
C LYS A 300 26.80 6.28 -3.50
N SER A 301 26.67 7.14 -2.48
CA SER A 301 27.79 7.71 -1.72
C SER A 301 27.78 7.41 -0.23
N GLY A 302 26.82 6.63 0.26
CA GLY A 302 26.62 6.29 1.67
C GLY A 302 25.23 5.74 1.92
N PRO A 303 24.89 5.36 3.16
CA PRO A 303 23.59 4.80 3.46
C PRO A 303 22.47 5.82 3.25
N LEU A 304 21.31 5.35 2.77
CA LEU A 304 20.13 6.19 2.68
C LEU A 304 19.68 6.62 4.08
N THR A 305 19.32 7.89 4.18
CA THR A 305 18.66 8.45 5.38
C THR A 305 17.14 8.48 5.24
N SER A 306 16.62 8.12 4.05
CA SER A 306 15.20 7.98 3.73
C SER A 306 14.90 6.54 3.31
N THR A 307 13.62 6.22 3.17
CA THR A 307 13.17 4.93 2.68
C THR A 307 11.97 5.11 1.75
N LEU A 308 11.71 4.14 0.89
CA LEU A 308 10.40 4.06 0.25
C LEU A 308 9.35 3.73 1.31
N GLY A 309 8.45 4.69 1.55
CA GLY A 309 7.26 4.51 2.37
C GLY A 309 6.10 3.94 1.54
N VAL A 310 5.43 2.97 2.10
CA VAL A 310 4.16 2.47 1.57
C VAL A 310 3.13 2.58 2.67
N ALA A 311 1.92 3.03 2.33
CA ALA A 311 0.81 3.09 3.25
C ALA A 311 -0.48 2.68 2.56
N ASP A 312 -1.40 2.12 3.33
CA ASP A 312 -2.78 1.94 2.93
C ASP A 312 -3.65 2.94 3.68
N TRP A 313 -4.72 3.36 3.05
CA TRP A 313 -5.43 4.58 3.41
C TRP A 313 -6.86 4.30 3.83
N MET A 314 -7.31 4.96 4.91
CA MET A 314 -8.72 5.14 5.20
C MET A 314 -9.24 6.35 4.45
N MET A 315 -10.45 6.23 3.91
CA MET A 315 -11.18 7.28 3.20
C MET A 315 -12.60 7.37 3.74
N ALA A 316 -13.11 8.59 3.86
CA ALA A 316 -14.47 8.86 4.33
C ALA A 316 -15.29 9.47 3.20
N PHE A 317 -16.41 8.84 2.83
CA PHE A 317 -17.26 9.27 1.71
C PHE A 317 -18.37 10.22 2.16
N LYS A 318 -18.65 11.24 1.32
CA LYS A 318 -19.69 12.26 1.56
C LYS A 318 -21.11 11.77 1.31
N LYS A 319 -21.27 10.78 0.43
CA LYS A 319 -22.56 10.41 -0.21
C LYS A 319 -23.70 10.17 0.77
N ASN A 320 -23.43 9.48 1.87
CA ASN A 320 -24.47 9.08 2.83
C ASN A 320 -24.69 10.14 3.94
N GLY A 321 -23.88 11.20 4.01
CA GLY A 321 -24.07 12.31 4.94
C GLY A 321 -23.75 11.99 6.41
N HIS A 322 -23.09 10.86 6.72
CA HIS A 322 -22.82 10.39 8.08
C HIS A 322 -21.52 10.95 8.69
N ARG A 323 -21.13 12.18 8.35
CA ARG A 323 -19.84 12.79 8.73
C ARG A 323 -19.50 12.63 10.21
N ASP A 324 -20.42 12.96 11.11
CA ASP A 324 -20.16 12.94 12.54
C ASP A 324 -20.05 11.52 13.11
N GLN A 325 -20.80 10.57 12.53
CA GLN A 325 -20.71 9.15 12.89
C GLN A 325 -19.42 8.52 12.37
N ILE A 326 -19.01 8.87 11.15
CA ILE A 326 -17.73 8.47 10.56
C ILE A 326 -16.58 8.98 11.44
N ARG A 327 -16.62 10.25 11.88
CA ARG A 327 -15.60 10.81 12.75
C ARG A 327 -15.47 10.03 14.06
N LYS A 328 -16.58 9.70 14.73
CA LYS A 328 -16.56 8.89 15.94
C LYS A 328 -15.95 7.51 15.69
N PHE A 329 -16.30 6.88 14.57
CA PHE A 329 -15.78 5.57 14.22
C PHE A 329 -14.28 5.61 13.88
N LEU A 330 -13.83 6.59 13.11
CA LEU A 330 -12.42 6.73 12.78
C LEU A 330 -11.59 7.06 14.02
N ASP A 331 -12.02 8.02 14.86
CA ASP A 331 -11.31 8.30 16.11
C ASP A 331 -11.20 7.05 17.01
N PHE A 332 -12.22 6.18 17.03
CA PHE A 332 -12.18 4.91 17.74
C PHE A 332 -11.23 3.90 17.09
N ALA A 333 -11.26 3.78 15.76
CA ALA A 333 -10.39 2.86 15.02
C ALA A 333 -8.89 3.25 15.14
N TYR A 334 -8.61 4.55 15.31
CA TYR A 334 -7.25 5.09 15.49
C TYR A 334 -6.82 5.20 16.97
N THR A 335 -7.54 4.62 17.92
CA THR A 335 -7.00 4.48 19.29
C THR A 335 -5.75 3.60 19.26
N GLU A 336 -4.80 3.88 20.16
CA GLU A 336 -3.54 3.14 20.27
C GLU A 336 -3.77 1.61 20.33
N ASP A 337 -4.69 1.14 21.19
CA ASP A 337 -5.01 -0.28 21.34
C ASP A 337 -5.49 -0.93 20.03
N ASN A 338 -6.34 -0.23 19.26
CA ASN A 338 -6.88 -0.78 18.02
C ASN A 338 -5.81 -0.78 16.91
N GLN A 339 -5.05 0.30 16.76
CA GLN A 339 -3.97 0.37 15.77
C GLN A 339 -2.88 -0.67 16.08
N LEU A 340 -2.38 -0.72 17.32
CA LEU A 340 -1.38 -1.69 17.76
C LEU A 340 -1.84 -3.14 17.51
N ALA A 341 -3.11 -3.46 17.84
CA ALA A 341 -3.65 -4.80 17.62
C ALA A 341 -3.68 -5.19 16.13
N PHE A 342 -3.91 -4.24 15.22
CA PHE A 342 -3.86 -4.49 13.78
C PHE A 342 -2.42 -4.71 13.31
N ASP A 343 -1.52 -3.80 13.68
CA ASP A 343 -0.12 -3.85 13.27
C ASP A 343 0.56 -5.14 13.75
N GLU A 344 0.35 -5.54 15.02
CA GLU A 344 0.87 -6.80 15.57
C GLU A 344 0.27 -8.05 14.90
N THR A 345 -1.01 -7.99 14.50
CA THR A 345 -1.67 -9.15 13.89
C THR A 345 -1.16 -9.42 12.46
N TYR A 346 -0.84 -8.37 11.73
CA TYR A 346 -0.49 -8.47 10.30
C TYR A 346 0.98 -8.11 9.99
N ASP A 347 1.84 -8.00 11.03
CA ASP A 347 3.27 -7.64 10.91
C ASP A 347 3.49 -6.35 10.12
N LEU A 348 2.66 -5.34 10.41
CA LEU A 348 2.68 -4.05 9.77
C LEU A 348 3.34 -3.00 10.67
N MET A 349 3.54 -1.83 10.14
CA MET A 349 4.18 -0.74 10.84
C MET A 349 3.19 0.39 11.14
N PRO A 350 3.38 1.10 12.26
CA PRO A 350 2.45 2.12 12.72
C PRO A 350 2.46 3.35 11.83
N VAL A 351 1.33 4.05 11.84
CA VAL A 351 1.14 5.36 11.21
C VAL A 351 0.89 6.47 12.22
N THR A 352 0.82 6.12 13.52
CA THR A 352 0.61 7.05 14.62
C THR A 352 1.84 7.13 15.52
N GLN A 353 2.06 8.29 16.12
CA GLN A 353 3.18 8.55 17.04
C GLN A 353 3.07 7.72 18.33
N SER A 354 1.84 7.57 18.86
CA SER A 354 1.56 6.79 20.07
C SER A 354 1.94 5.31 19.87
N VAL A 355 1.46 4.66 18.79
CA VAL A 355 1.79 3.26 18.51
C VAL A 355 3.27 3.09 18.16
N LEU A 356 3.87 4.02 17.41
CA LEU A 356 5.32 4.01 17.15
C LEU A 356 6.12 4.06 18.45
N HIS A 357 5.71 4.91 19.40
CA HIS A 357 6.33 5.00 20.72
C HIS A 357 6.21 3.69 21.49
N GLU A 358 5.00 3.10 21.59
CA GLU A 358 4.78 1.82 22.26
C GLU A 358 5.61 0.69 21.64
N MET A 359 5.56 0.54 20.31
CA MET A 359 6.33 -0.50 19.63
C MET A 359 7.85 -0.34 19.80
N THR A 360 8.34 0.91 19.89
CA THR A 360 9.76 1.20 20.09
C THR A 360 10.20 0.95 21.54
N THR A 361 9.36 1.28 22.53
CA THR A 361 9.75 1.28 23.95
C THR A 361 9.41 -0.01 24.68
N SER A 362 8.45 -0.80 24.20
CA SER A 362 8.04 -2.08 24.83
C SER A 362 9.13 -3.16 24.80
N GLY A 363 10.11 -3.05 23.90
CA GLY A 363 11.16 -4.04 23.68
C GLY A 363 10.69 -5.36 23.06
N LYS A 364 9.41 -5.43 22.62
CA LYS A 364 8.82 -6.60 21.96
C LYS A 364 9.16 -6.68 20.46
N HIS A 365 9.39 -5.54 19.82
CA HIS A 365 9.50 -5.40 18.37
C HIS A 365 10.92 -5.07 17.89
N LYS A 366 11.94 -5.70 18.51
CA LYS A 366 13.37 -5.45 18.22
C LYS A 366 13.73 -5.64 16.74
N ASP A 367 13.11 -6.61 16.09
CA ASP A 367 13.35 -6.89 14.68
C ASP A 367 12.84 -5.77 13.76
N LEU A 368 11.91 -4.92 14.25
CA LEU A 368 11.37 -3.77 13.53
C LEU A 368 12.10 -2.45 13.82
N GLU A 369 12.96 -2.40 14.86
CA GLU A 369 13.69 -1.17 15.23
C GLU A 369 14.42 -0.49 14.05
N PRO A 370 15.09 -1.22 13.12
CA PRO A 370 15.73 -0.60 11.97
C PRO A 370 14.77 0.14 11.04
N PHE A 371 13.51 -0.28 11.00
CA PHE A 371 12.47 0.35 10.18
C PHE A 371 11.82 1.54 10.88
N PHE A 372 11.62 1.48 12.20
CA PHE A 372 10.99 2.58 12.96
C PHE A 372 11.74 3.91 12.79
N ALA A 373 13.06 3.86 12.79
CA ALA A 373 13.91 5.03 12.60
C ALA A 373 13.72 5.70 11.20
N LEU A 374 13.25 4.93 10.21
CA LEU A 374 13.09 5.40 8.84
C LEU A 374 11.70 5.99 8.56
N LEU A 375 10.66 5.64 9.35
CA LEU A 375 9.29 6.08 9.09
C LEU A 375 9.12 7.61 9.00
N PRO A 376 9.74 8.43 9.89
CA PRO A 376 9.65 9.88 9.77
C PRO A 376 10.24 10.45 8.49
N HIS A 377 11.11 9.69 7.82
CA HIS A 377 11.84 10.04 6.61
C HIS A 377 11.36 9.29 5.36
N ALA A 378 10.17 8.67 5.45
CA ALA A 378 9.59 7.94 4.34
C ALA A 378 9.25 8.88 3.16
N VAL A 379 9.63 8.46 1.95
CA VAL A 379 9.33 9.12 0.68
C VAL A 379 8.34 8.25 -0.07
N PHE A 380 7.28 8.88 -0.58
CA PHE A 380 6.17 8.18 -1.21
C PHE A 380 6.15 8.41 -2.72
N TYR A 381 5.46 7.53 -3.43
CA TYR A 381 4.97 7.79 -4.77
C TYR A 381 4.14 9.08 -4.81
N PRO A 382 3.92 9.69 -5.97
CA PRO A 382 3.05 10.86 -6.10
C PRO A 382 1.56 10.46 -6.00
N LEU A 383 1.16 9.86 -4.87
CA LEU A 383 -0.16 9.26 -4.62
C LEU A 383 -1.32 10.26 -4.73
N GLY A 384 -1.03 11.56 -4.56
CA GLY A 384 -1.99 12.64 -4.76
C GLY A 384 -2.20 13.05 -6.22
N ASP A 385 -1.44 12.48 -7.16
CA ASP A 385 -1.62 12.71 -8.60
C ASP A 385 -2.53 11.63 -9.19
N THR A 386 -3.66 12.04 -9.78
CA THR A 386 -4.64 11.12 -10.38
C THR A 386 -4.11 10.35 -11.59
N THR A 387 -2.98 10.76 -12.17
CA THR A 387 -2.34 10.04 -13.27
C THR A 387 -1.37 8.95 -12.80
N TRP A 388 -1.06 8.92 -11.48
CA TRP A 388 -0.06 7.99 -10.93
C TRP A 388 -0.39 6.52 -11.19
N ASP A 389 -1.63 6.11 -11.09
CA ASP A 389 -2.02 4.71 -11.30
C ASP A 389 -1.69 4.25 -12.71
N ALA A 390 -1.96 5.09 -13.72
CA ALA A 390 -1.62 4.80 -15.11
C ALA A 390 -0.09 4.78 -15.34
N VAL A 391 0.63 5.73 -14.76
CA VAL A 391 2.10 5.81 -14.85
C VAL A 391 2.75 4.63 -14.13
N SER A 392 2.26 4.28 -12.93
CA SER A 392 2.72 3.14 -12.14
C SER A 392 2.54 1.81 -12.90
N ALA A 393 1.40 1.63 -13.57
CA ALA A 393 1.16 0.45 -14.40
C ALA A 393 2.17 0.32 -15.56
N GLU A 394 2.55 1.44 -16.20
CA GLU A 394 3.58 1.43 -17.25
C GLU A 394 5.00 1.21 -16.69
N LEU A 395 5.30 1.75 -15.51
CA LEU A 395 6.55 1.47 -14.80
C LEU A 395 6.66 -0.03 -14.49
N LYS A 396 5.65 -0.62 -13.85
CA LYS A 396 5.61 -2.07 -13.55
C LYS A 396 5.91 -2.93 -14.77
N LYS A 397 5.34 -2.56 -15.89
CA LYS A 397 5.48 -3.31 -17.14
C LYS A 397 6.85 -3.19 -17.81
N SER A 398 7.52 -2.03 -17.66
CA SER A 398 8.58 -1.68 -18.60
C SER A 398 9.90 -1.26 -17.96
N VAL A 399 9.91 -0.78 -16.70
CA VAL A 399 11.11 -0.20 -16.09
C VAL A 399 12.25 -1.20 -15.94
N GLY A 400 11.93 -2.48 -15.67
CA GLY A 400 12.93 -3.56 -15.63
C GLY A 400 13.73 -3.71 -16.92
N GLY A 401 13.17 -3.29 -18.07
CA GLY A 401 13.89 -3.27 -19.35
C GLY A 401 15.10 -2.34 -19.37
N ALA A 402 15.19 -1.36 -18.45
CA ALA A 402 16.31 -0.44 -18.37
C ALA A 402 17.63 -1.11 -17.93
N VAL A 403 17.57 -2.24 -17.20
CA VAL A 403 18.78 -2.98 -16.82
C VAL A 403 19.22 -4.02 -17.85
N SER A 404 18.39 -4.32 -18.85
CA SER A 404 18.73 -5.24 -19.95
C SER A 404 18.95 -4.54 -21.30
N GLY A 405 18.39 -3.32 -21.46
CA GLY A 405 18.48 -2.50 -22.67
C GLY A 405 19.30 -1.21 -22.49
N ASP A 406 18.88 -0.17 -23.19
CA ASP A 406 19.40 1.20 -23.01
C ASP A 406 18.54 1.95 -21.97
N PRO A 407 19.08 2.27 -20.78
CA PRO A 407 18.37 2.98 -19.74
C PRO A 407 17.76 4.31 -20.19
N ALA A 408 18.52 5.11 -20.96
CA ALA A 408 18.05 6.42 -21.42
C ALA A 408 16.82 6.30 -22.34
N LYS A 409 16.83 5.27 -23.21
CA LYS A 409 15.70 5.01 -24.10
C LYS A 409 14.47 4.53 -23.32
N VAL A 410 14.62 3.54 -22.43
CA VAL A 410 13.50 2.98 -21.67
C VAL A 410 12.86 4.04 -20.78
N LEU A 411 13.67 4.79 -20.03
CA LEU A 411 13.17 5.84 -19.14
C LEU A 411 12.59 7.03 -19.94
N GLY A 412 13.15 7.35 -21.13
CA GLY A 412 12.59 8.35 -22.03
C GLY A 412 11.22 7.97 -22.57
N ASP A 413 11.03 6.70 -22.96
CA ASP A 413 9.73 6.19 -23.40
C ASP A 413 8.69 6.22 -22.25
N LEU A 414 9.10 5.88 -21.02
CA LEU A 414 8.26 5.96 -19.83
C LEU A 414 7.89 7.41 -19.47
N GLN A 415 8.86 8.34 -19.54
CA GLN A 415 8.62 9.78 -19.34
C GLN A 415 7.57 10.32 -20.30
N LYS A 416 7.66 9.92 -21.57
CA LYS A 416 6.66 10.33 -22.58
C LYS A 416 5.27 9.83 -22.22
N LYS A 417 5.13 8.56 -21.81
CA LYS A 417 3.85 8.01 -21.36
C LYS A 417 3.27 8.75 -20.14
N ALA A 418 4.14 9.13 -19.19
CA ALA A 418 3.73 9.93 -18.05
C ALA A 418 3.23 11.32 -18.48
N GLN A 419 3.92 11.98 -19.42
CA GLN A 419 3.48 13.26 -19.99
C GLN A 419 2.16 13.12 -20.75
N ASP A 420 1.99 12.06 -21.53
CA ASP A 420 0.73 11.77 -22.23
C ASP A 420 -0.43 11.53 -21.26
N ALA A 421 -0.20 10.84 -20.11
CA ALA A 421 -1.19 10.67 -19.07
C ALA A 421 -1.63 12.01 -18.44
N VAL A 422 -0.67 12.90 -18.17
CA VAL A 422 -0.96 14.25 -17.66
C VAL A 422 -1.73 15.10 -18.67
N ALA A 423 -1.39 15.01 -19.96
CA ALA A 423 -2.05 15.77 -21.02
C ALA A 423 -3.50 15.33 -21.29
N ASN A 424 -3.82 14.07 -20.97
CA ASN A 424 -5.15 13.47 -21.16
C ASN A 424 -6.03 13.50 -19.89
N ARG A 425 -5.63 14.24 -18.87
CA ARG A 425 -6.29 14.37 -17.56
C ARG A 425 -7.55 15.21 -17.55
#